data_cc4d5a5d90535c87772be9c0a924b481
#
_entry.id   cc4d5a5d90535c87772be9c0a924b481
#
_cell.length_a   1.000
_cell.length_b   1.000
_cell.length_c   1.000
_cell.angle_alpha   90.00
_cell.angle_beta   90.00
_cell.angle_gamma   90.00
#
_symmetry.space_group_name_H-M   'P 1'
#
loop_
_entity.id
_entity.type
_entity.pdbx_description
1 polymer ?
#
loop_
_entity_poly.entity_id
_entity_poly.type
_entity_poly.pdbx_seq_one_letter_code
_entity_poly.pdbx_strand_id
1 'polypeptide(L)'
;TPHTSSAASDVYKRQDRIILTDEKSNIVDGDKIIAVLAERWKRKKILRGGVIGTLMSNYGLEKFFKEKKIKFFRSNVGDRYVKELMKKKKFNLGGEQSGHIILGNFATTGDGLLVALEILFSLRKGKKASELFSIFRPTPQALENISVKDKSIISSKKCKFAIKKAEKIIFGKGRLLVRKSGTESKIRIMCESEDKILLNKCIKIVSNSLK
;
A
#
# COMPACT_ATOMS: atom_id res chain seq x y z
N THR A 1 -33.52 -7.11 -24.93
CA THR A 1 -32.77 -7.81 -23.87
C THR A 1 -32.21 -6.80 -22.89
N PRO A 2 -32.48 -6.90 -21.62
CA PRO A 2 -32.15 -5.88 -20.64
C PRO A 2 -30.65 -5.83 -20.34
N HIS A 3 -30.05 -4.67 -20.52
CA HIS A 3 -28.69 -4.31 -20.14
C HIS A 3 -28.52 -4.14 -18.60
N THR A 4 -29.32 -4.84 -17.81
CA THR A 4 -29.32 -4.70 -16.35
C THR A 4 -28.20 -5.47 -15.63
N SER A 5 -27.54 -6.41 -16.32
CA SER A 5 -26.52 -7.24 -15.68
C SER A 5 -25.17 -6.55 -15.49
N SER A 6 -24.81 -5.57 -16.35
CA SER A 6 -23.50 -4.89 -16.23
C SER A 6 -23.46 -3.91 -15.06
N ALA A 7 -24.55 -3.16 -14.83
CA ALA A 7 -24.64 -2.23 -13.70
C ALA A 7 -24.64 -2.96 -12.35
N ALA A 8 -25.37 -4.09 -12.23
CA ALA A 8 -25.38 -4.88 -11.03
C ALA A 8 -24.02 -5.55 -10.75
N SER A 9 -23.33 -6.02 -11.81
CA SER A 9 -21.99 -6.60 -11.65
C SER A 9 -20.93 -5.55 -11.30
N ASP A 10 -21.06 -4.34 -11.78
CA ASP A 10 -20.19 -3.21 -11.43
C ASP A 10 -20.39 -2.74 -9.98
N VAL A 11 -21.62 -2.69 -9.51
CA VAL A 11 -21.91 -2.38 -8.09
C VAL A 11 -21.34 -3.47 -7.19
N TYR A 12 -21.48 -4.74 -7.52
CA TYR A 12 -20.93 -5.85 -6.76
C TYR A 12 -19.38 -5.82 -6.72
N LYS A 13 -18.72 -5.51 -7.85
CA LYS A 13 -17.27 -5.42 -7.92
C LYS A 13 -16.67 -4.26 -7.13
N ARG A 14 -17.45 -3.25 -6.75
CA ARG A 14 -16.99 -2.06 -6.00
C ARG A 14 -17.21 -2.14 -4.50
N GLN A 15 -17.89 -3.17 -3.99
CA GLN A 15 -18.14 -3.33 -2.56
C GLN A 15 -16.91 -3.77 -1.76
N ASP A 16 -15.87 -4.25 -2.42
CA ASP A 16 -14.65 -4.78 -1.82
C ASP A 16 -13.62 -3.71 -1.44
N ARG A 17 -13.87 -2.43 -1.79
CA ARG A 17 -12.93 -1.32 -1.57
C ARG A 17 -13.62 -0.12 -0.92
N ILE A 18 -12.79 0.66 -0.22
CA ILE A 18 -13.20 1.93 0.37
C ILE A 18 -12.11 2.98 0.22
N ILE A 19 -12.51 4.17 -0.16
CA ILE A 19 -11.73 5.42 -0.06
C ILE A 19 -12.61 6.41 0.68
N LEU A 20 -12.04 7.11 1.63
CA LEU A 20 -12.73 8.10 2.45
C LEU A 20 -12.21 9.50 2.15
N THR A 21 -12.98 10.50 2.55
CA THR A 21 -12.53 11.89 2.65
C THR A 21 -12.78 12.40 4.06
N ASP A 22 -11.90 13.25 4.55
CA ASP A 22 -12.13 13.97 5.81
C ASP A 22 -12.96 15.24 5.58
N GLU A 23 -13.30 15.95 6.65
CA GLU A 23 -14.07 17.21 6.60
C GLU A 23 -13.32 18.37 5.94
N LYS A 24 -12.04 18.20 5.62
CA LYS A 24 -11.19 19.14 4.86
C LYS A 24 -11.02 18.72 3.41
N SER A 25 -11.80 17.75 2.93
CA SER A 25 -11.72 17.18 1.59
C SER A 25 -10.39 16.49 1.27
N ASN A 26 -9.58 16.11 2.27
CA ASN A 26 -8.40 15.31 2.04
C ASN A 26 -8.77 13.85 1.79
N ILE A 27 -8.15 13.25 0.77
CA ILE A 27 -8.32 11.83 0.48
C ILE A 27 -7.63 10.99 1.56
N VAL A 28 -8.37 10.01 2.07
CA VAL A 28 -7.91 9.01 3.04
C VAL A 28 -7.82 7.67 2.33
N ASP A 29 -6.61 7.29 1.97
CA ASP A 29 -6.34 6.05 1.27
C ASP A 29 -6.31 4.83 2.20
N GLY A 30 -6.19 3.64 1.61
CA GLY A 30 -6.16 2.38 2.36
C GLY A 30 -5.03 2.30 3.39
N ASP A 31 -3.88 2.91 3.15
CA ASP A 31 -2.77 2.88 4.09
C ASP A 31 -3.10 3.63 5.39
N LYS A 32 -3.76 4.79 5.30
CA LYS A 32 -4.24 5.54 6.47
C LYS A 32 -5.33 4.79 7.22
N ILE A 33 -6.27 4.17 6.49
CA ILE A 33 -7.34 3.36 7.07
C ILE A 33 -6.74 2.17 7.83
N ILE A 34 -5.81 1.45 7.24
CA ILE A 34 -5.12 0.31 7.85
C ILE A 34 -4.35 0.74 9.11
N ALA A 35 -3.70 1.91 9.09
CA ALA A 35 -2.98 2.43 10.25
C ALA A 35 -3.91 2.68 11.44
N VAL A 36 -5.06 3.34 11.20
CA VAL A 36 -6.08 3.60 12.22
C VAL A 36 -6.64 2.31 12.81
N LEU A 37 -7.00 1.36 11.95
CA LEU A 37 -7.53 0.07 12.37
C LEU A 37 -6.51 -0.73 13.17
N ALA A 38 -5.26 -0.78 12.72
CA ALA A 38 -4.19 -1.50 13.40
C ALA A 38 -3.91 -0.94 14.81
N GLU A 39 -3.82 0.40 14.95
CA GLU A 39 -3.62 1.02 16.26
C GLU A 39 -4.81 0.77 17.19
N ARG A 40 -6.04 0.92 16.69
CA ARG A 40 -7.25 0.63 17.45
C ARG A 40 -7.31 -0.83 17.88
N TRP A 41 -7.08 -1.77 16.97
CA TRP A 41 -7.11 -3.19 17.26
C TRP A 41 -6.00 -3.62 18.22
N LYS A 42 -4.82 -3.02 18.11
CA LYS A 42 -3.75 -3.24 19.08
C LYS A 42 -4.15 -2.79 20.48
N ARG A 43 -4.73 -1.56 20.61
CA ARG A 43 -5.21 -1.03 21.90
C ARG A 43 -6.32 -1.89 22.50
N LYS A 44 -7.21 -2.43 21.68
CA LYS A 44 -8.27 -3.36 22.09
C LYS A 44 -7.80 -4.79 22.30
N LYS A 45 -6.52 -5.10 22.06
CA LYS A 45 -5.93 -6.45 22.15
C LYS A 45 -6.58 -7.48 21.21
N ILE A 46 -7.17 -7.04 20.09
CA ILE A 46 -7.78 -7.90 19.07
C ILE A 46 -6.93 -8.04 17.81
N LEU A 47 -5.87 -7.22 17.65
CA LEU A 47 -4.90 -7.39 16.57
C LEU A 47 -4.08 -8.66 16.81
N ARG A 48 -4.16 -9.61 15.87
CA ARG A 48 -3.38 -10.85 15.94
C ARG A 48 -2.15 -10.76 15.06
N GLY A 49 -0.99 -10.90 15.66
CA GLY A 49 0.33 -10.98 15.01
C GLY A 49 0.83 -9.65 14.45
N GLY A 50 0.12 -9.04 13.50
CA GLY A 50 0.52 -7.81 12.85
C GLY A 50 -0.35 -7.48 11.64
N VAL A 51 0.21 -6.75 10.68
CA VAL A 51 -0.48 -6.23 9.50
C VAL A 51 0.22 -6.70 8.22
N ILE A 52 -0.56 -7.05 7.21
CA ILE A 52 -0.08 -7.31 5.85
C ILE A 52 -0.46 -6.14 4.96
N GLY A 53 0.52 -5.46 4.40
CA GLY A 53 0.34 -4.53 3.27
C GLY A 53 0.83 -5.12 1.96
N THR A 54 0.94 -4.29 0.94
CA THR A 54 1.53 -4.70 -0.34
C THR A 54 2.85 -3.98 -0.60
N LEU A 55 3.52 -4.36 -1.68
CA LEU A 55 4.70 -3.63 -2.18
C LEU A 55 4.38 -2.16 -2.50
N MET A 56 3.10 -1.79 -2.68
CA MET A 56 2.67 -0.41 -2.96
C MET A 56 2.35 0.40 -1.70
N SER A 57 2.20 -0.22 -0.53
CA SER A 57 1.99 0.51 0.72
C SER A 57 3.13 1.48 0.99
N ASN A 58 2.80 2.70 1.42
CA ASN A 58 3.75 3.79 1.61
C ASN A 58 4.82 3.47 2.68
N TYR A 59 6.03 3.97 2.49
CA TYR A 59 7.11 3.78 3.48
C TYR A 59 6.84 4.45 4.82
N GLY A 60 6.06 5.54 4.82
CA GLY A 60 5.58 6.18 6.05
C GLY A 60 4.74 5.26 6.92
N LEU A 61 3.91 4.39 6.32
CA LEU A 61 3.14 3.38 7.03
C LEU A 61 4.06 2.35 7.72
N GLU A 62 5.12 1.91 7.05
CA GLU A 62 6.10 0.99 7.64
C GLU A 62 6.84 1.62 8.83
N LYS A 63 7.26 2.91 8.70
CA LYS A 63 7.85 3.67 9.82
C LYS A 63 6.89 3.76 10.99
N PHE A 64 5.65 4.12 10.75
CA PHE A 64 4.60 4.19 11.76
C PHE A 64 4.42 2.85 12.50
N PHE A 65 4.34 1.74 11.79
CA PHE A 65 4.19 0.44 12.43
C PHE A 65 5.42 0.04 13.25
N LYS A 66 6.63 0.41 12.79
CA LYS A 66 7.86 0.20 13.56
C LYS A 66 7.83 0.98 14.89
N GLU A 67 7.46 2.25 14.86
CA GLU A 67 7.31 3.11 16.06
C GLU A 67 6.26 2.56 17.02
N LYS A 68 5.13 2.10 16.48
CA LYS A 68 4.04 1.49 17.28
C LYS A 68 4.34 0.05 17.71
N LYS A 69 5.50 -0.51 17.37
CA LYS A 69 5.84 -1.93 17.64
C LYS A 69 4.76 -2.90 17.13
N ILE A 70 4.29 -2.66 15.90
CA ILE A 70 3.36 -3.53 15.16
C ILE A 70 4.17 -4.22 14.06
N LYS A 71 4.12 -5.55 13.99
CA LYS A 71 4.76 -6.30 12.91
C LYS A 71 4.08 -5.97 11.59
N PHE A 72 4.88 -5.66 10.57
CA PHE A 72 4.40 -5.34 9.23
C PHE A 72 5.14 -6.16 8.19
N PHE A 73 4.40 -6.76 7.25
CA PHE A 73 4.96 -7.50 6.13
C PHE A 73 4.29 -7.05 4.84
N ARG A 74 5.04 -7.12 3.76
CA ARG A 74 4.58 -6.77 2.41
C ARG A 74 4.35 -8.04 1.58
N SER A 75 3.17 -8.13 0.97
CA SER A 75 2.89 -9.10 -0.08
C SER A 75 3.15 -8.51 -1.47
N ASN A 76 3.07 -9.34 -2.50
CA ASN A 76 2.86 -8.84 -3.85
C ASN A 76 1.54 -8.07 -3.95
N VAL A 77 1.40 -7.23 -4.98
CA VAL A 77 0.18 -6.47 -5.27
C VAL A 77 -0.94 -7.42 -5.70
N GLY A 78 -2.10 -7.29 -5.09
CA GLY A 78 -3.30 -8.09 -5.33
C GLY A 78 -3.84 -8.71 -4.03
N ASP A 79 -5.14 -8.66 -3.88
CA ASP A 79 -5.91 -9.14 -2.73
C ASP A 79 -5.59 -10.60 -2.36
N ARG A 80 -5.46 -11.45 -3.38
CA ARG A 80 -5.08 -12.85 -3.22
C ARG A 80 -3.76 -13.00 -2.44
N TYR A 81 -2.73 -12.22 -2.79
CA TYR A 81 -1.42 -12.31 -2.13
C TYR A 81 -1.45 -11.79 -0.70
N VAL A 82 -2.26 -10.75 -0.45
CA VAL A 82 -2.51 -10.24 0.90
C VAL A 82 -3.15 -11.35 1.75
N LYS A 83 -4.22 -11.95 1.25
CA LYS A 83 -4.97 -13.02 1.92
C LYS A 83 -4.10 -14.26 2.21
N GLU A 84 -3.35 -14.73 1.22
CA GLU A 84 -2.44 -15.87 1.36
C GLU A 84 -1.39 -15.61 2.45
N LEU A 85 -0.79 -14.40 2.46
CA LEU A 85 0.22 -14.05 3.46
C LEU A 85 -0.38 -13.86 4.86
N MET A 86 -1.60 -13.28 4.97
CA MET A 86 -2.35 -13.20 6.22
C MET A 86 -2.57 -14.60 6.81
N LYS A 87 -3.04 -15.55 6.00
CA LYS A 87 -3.24 -16.95 6.41
C LYS A 87 -1.93 -17.58 6.88
N LYS A 88 -0.87 -17.46 6.08
CA LYS A 88 0.47 -18.01 6.41
C LYS A 88 1.04 -17.46 7.72
N LYS A 89 0.86 -16.19 7.99
CA LYS A 89 1.36 -15.51 9.20
C LYS A 89 0.37 -15.56 10.37
N LYS A 90 -0.86 -16.05 10.15
CA LYS A 90 -1.97 -16.04 11.13
C LYS A 90 -2.31 -14.62 11.60
N PHE A 91 -2.23 -13.65 10.68
CA PHE A 91 -2.60 -12.26 10.92
C PHE A 91 -4.07 -12.04 10.54
N ASN A 92 -4.72 -11.11 11.22
CA ASN A 92 -6.14 -10.81 11.02
C ASN A 92 -6.43 -9.43 10.40
N LEU A 93 -5.40 -8.67 10.03
CA LEU A 93 -5.55 -7.39 9.36
C LEU A 93 -4.57 -7.30 8.19
N GLY A 94 -5.07 -6.94 7.03
CA GLY A 94 -4.27 -6.66 5.85
C GLY A 94 -5.03 -5.89 4.80
N GLY A 95 -4.33 -5.38 3.79
CA GLY A 95 -4.96 -4.67 2.69
C GLY A 95 -3.99 -3.94 1.80
N GLU A 96 -4.56 -3.13 0.93
CA GLU A 96 -3.87 -2.37 -0.11
C GLU A 96 -4.14 -0.87 0.04
N GLN A 97 -3.21 -0.05 -0.41
CA GLN A 97 -3.39 1.41 -0.49
C GLN A 97 -4.64 1.79 -1.31
N SER A 98 -5.02 0.97 -2.29
CA SER A 98 -6.22 1.16 -3.12
C SER A 98 -7.55 0.98 -2.37
N GLY A 99 -7.53 0.72 -1.07
CA GLY A 99 -8.72 0.61 -0.22
C GLY A 99 -9.30 -0.81 -0.10
N HIS A 100 -8.70 -1.82 -0.72
CA HIS A 100 -9.08 -3.22 -0.47
C HIS A 100 -8.51 -3.67 0.87
N ILE A 101 -9.35 -3.78 1.89
CA ILE A 101 -8.93 -4.07 3.27
C ILE A 101 -9.67 -5.30 3.78
N ILE A 102 -8.92 -6.24 4.34
CA ILE A 102 -9.42 -7.51 4.88
C ILE A 102 -9.39 -7.45 6.40
N LEU A 103 -10.56 -7.53 7.00
CA LEU A 103 -10.77 -7.64 8.44
C LEU A 103 -11.00 -9.11 8.80
N GLY A 104 -9.93 -9.88 8.95
CA GLY A 104 -9.96 -11.34 9.05
C GLY A 104 -10.69 -11.93 10.28
N ASN A 105 -11.15 -11.08 11.21
CA ASN A 105 -12.06 -11.49 12.28
C ASN A 105 -13.51 -11.59 11.80
N PHE A 106 -13.88 -10.94 10.71
CA PHE A 106 -15.25 -10.76 10.24
C PHE A 106 -15.46 -11.29 8.84
N ALA A 107 -14.47 -11.13 7.95
CA ALA A 107 -14.59 -11.52 6.55
C ALA A 107 -13.30 -12.15 6.03
N THR A 108 -13.43 -13.01 5.01
CA THR A 108 -12.28 -13.66 4.35
C THR A 108 -11.79 -12.92 3.11
N THR A 109 -12.41 -11.82 2.75
CA THR A 109 -12.07 -10.92 1.63
C THR A 109 -12.25 -9.47 2.02
N GLY A 110 -11.89 -8.52 1.17
CA GLY A 110 -12.16 -7.11 1.37
C GLY A 110 -13.66 -6.83 1.43
N ASP A 111 -14.05 -5.95 2.35
CA ASP A 111 -15.41 -5.48 2.50
C ASP A 111 -15.37 -3.99 2.90
N GLY A 112 -15.69 -3.12 1.93
CA GLY A 112 -15.61 -1.67 2.11
C GLY A 112 -16.62 -1.14 3.12
N LEU A 113 -17.83 -1.70 3.18
CA LEU A 113 -18.86 -1.29 4.13
C LEU A 113 -18.47 -1.66 5.56
N LEU A 114 -18.00 -2.87 5.77
CA LEU A 114 -17.52 -3.34 7.07
C LEU A 114 -16.37 -2.48 7.58
N VAL A 115 -15.43 -2.13 6.70
CA VAL A 115 -14.31 -1.22 7.02
C VAL A 115 -14.84 0.17 7.37
N ALA A 116 -15.83 0.70 6.63
CA ALA A 116 -16.46 1.99 6.95
C ALA A 116 -17.05 2.00 8.35
N LEU A 117 -17.81 0.97 8.72
CA LEU A 117 -18.40 0.82 10.04
C LEU A 117 -17.32 0.79 11.14
N GLU A 118 -16.25 0.03 10.96
CA GLU A 118 -15.13 -0.01 11.91
C GLU A 118 -14.45 1.37 12.09
N ILE A 119 -14.35 2.17 11.02
CA ILE A 119 -13.82 3.53 11.09
C ILE A 119 -14.80 4.46 11.81
N LEU A 120 -16.12 4.40 11.52
CA LEU A 120 -17.14 5.19 12.22
C LEU A 120 -17.12 4.93 13.74
N PHE A 121 -16.93 3.69 14.15
CA PHE A 121 -16.71 3.37 15.57
C PHE A 121 -15.42 3.95 16.14
N SER A 122 -14.46 4.31 15.33
CA SER A 122 -13.22 5.00 15.76
C SER A 122 -13.44 6.49 15.96
N LEU A 123 -14.39 7.09 15.25
CA LEU A 123 -14.77 8.50 15.35
C LEU A 123 -15.73 8.82 16.52
N ARG A 124 -16.30 7.81 17.18
CA ARG A 124 -17.35 7.94 18.23
C ARG A 124 -17.03 8.84 19.44
N LYS A 125 -15.83 9.39 19.54
CA LYS A 125 -15.43 10.22 20.68
C LYS A 125 -15.34 11.73 20.34
N GLY A 126 -16.09 12.20 19.35
CA GLY A 126 -16.08 13.62 18.96
C GLY A 126 -14.81 14.10 18.27
N LYS A 127 -13.91 13.19 17.89
CA LYS A 127 -12.73 13.53 17.09
C LYS A 127 -13.13 13.84 15.65
N LYS A 128 -12.50 14.86 15.07
CA LYS A 128 -12.61 15.14 13.63
C LYS A 128 -11.93 14.03 12.83
N ALA A 129 -12.46 13.74 11.63
CA ALA A 129 -11.87 12.75 10.74
C ALA A 129 -10.43 13.11 10.36
N SER A 130 -10.14 14.41 10.10
CA SER A 130 -8.80 14.89 9.82
C SER A 130 -7.79 14.61 10.95
N GLU A 131 -8.22 14.67 12.22
CA GLU A 131 -7.38 14.32 13.37
C GLU A 131 -7.12 12.82 13.44
N LEU A 132 -8.15 12.01 13.21
CA LEU A 132 -8.04 10.55 13.22
C LEU A 132 -7.07 10.06 12.13
N PHE A 133 -7.18 10.61 10.92
CA PHE A 133 -6.38 10.18 9.77
C PHE A 133 -5.03 10.91 9.64
N SER A 134 -4.72 11.85 10.53
CA SER A 134 -3.37 12.42 10.67
C SER A 134 -2.41 11.50 11.43
N ILE A 135 -2.66 10.19 11.38
CA ILE A 135 -1.99 9.17 12.21
C ILE A 135 -0.52 8.95 11.82
N PHE A 136 -0.17 9.15 10.57
CA PHE A 136 1.20 9.19 10.07
C PHE A 136 1.32 10.12 8.86
N ARG A 137 2.53 10.61 8.62
CA ARG A 137 2.86 11.40 7.42
C ARG A 137 3.32 10.47 6.30
N PRO A 138 2.65 10.45 5.14
CA PRO A 138 3.15 9.71 4.00
C PRO A 138 4.53 10.20 3.58
N THR A 139 5.44 9.26 3.34
CA THR A 139 6.75 9.59 2.78
C THR A 139 6.60 10.03 1.33
N PRO A 140 7.22 11.13 0.90
CA PRO A 140 7.23 11.55 -0.49
C PRO A 140 7.65 10.43 -1.43
N GLN A 141 6.92 10.30 -2.54
CA GLN A 141 7.09 9.23 -3.52
C GLN A 141 7.22 9.81 -4.91
N ALA A 142 8.11 9.24 -5.72
CA ALA A 142 8.12 9.45 -7.16
C ALA A 142 8.06 8.11 -7.89
N LEU A 143 7.33 8.12 -9.02
CA LEU A 143 7.12 6.97 -9.89
C LEU A 143 7.55 7.33 -11.31
N GLU A 144 8.45 6.54 -11.87
CA GLU A 144 8.85 6.65 -13.27
C GLU A 144 8.51 5.35 -14.03
N ASN A 145 7.87 5.48 -15.19
CA ASN A 145 7.53 4.37 -16.06
C ASN A 145 8.41 4.45 -17.31
N ILE A 146 9.30 3.46 -17.49
CA ILE A 146 10.21 3.39 -18.62
C ILE A 146 9.68 2.38 -19.64
N SER A 147 9.40 2.84 -20.84
CA SER A 147 9.06 1.96 -21.97
C SER A 147 10.31 1.21 -22.42
N VAL A 148 10.20 -0.10 -22.57
CA VAL A 148 11.29 -0.97 -22.98
C VAL A 148 10.81 -1.94 -24.06
N LYS A 149 11.68 -2.29 -25.01
CA LYS A 149 11.36 -3.30 -26.03
C LYS A 149 11.20 -4.69 -25.40
N ASP A 150 12.07 -5.02 -24.45
CA ASP A 150 12.02 -6.29 -23.72
C ASP A 150 12.16 -6.04 -22.21
N LYS A 151 11.18 -6.54 -21.44
CA LYS A 151 11.17 -6.44 -19.98
C LYS A 151 12.25 -7.29 -19.30
N SER A 152 12.92 -8.19 -20.04
CA SER A 152 14.04 -8.99 -19.51
C SER A 152 15.26 -8.14 -19.16
N ILE A 153 15.39 -6.93 -19.73
CA ILE A 153 16.46 -5.96 -19.44
C ILE A 153 16.64 -5.70 -17.94
N ILE A 154 15.57 -5.79 -17.14
CA ILE A 154 15.67 -5.67 -15.68
C ILE A 154 16.59 -6.73 -15.04
N SER A 155 16.76 -7.86 -15.71
CA SER A 155 17.58 -8.97 -15.26
C SER A 155 19.03 -8.89 -15.76
N SER A 156 19.35 -7.89 -16.61
CA SER A 156 20.72 -7.66 -17.10
C SER A 156 21.69 -7.34 -15.96
N LYS A 157 22.98 -7.67 -16.15
CA LYS A 157 24.03 -7.34 -15.17
C LYS A 157 24.09 -5.84 -14.89
N LYS A 158 23.98 -4.99 -15.94
CA LYS A 158 23.95 -3.51 -15.85
C LYS A 158 22.81 -3.04 -14.97
N CYS A 159 21.57 -3.50 -15.22
CA CYS A 159 20.39 -3.07 -14.47
C CYS A 159 20.42 -3.57 -13.01
N LYS A 160 20.77 -4.83 -12.79
CA LYS A 160 20.91 -5.38 -11.42
C LYS A 160 21.94 -4.62 -10.59
N PHE A 161 23.07 -4.24 -11.20
CA PHE A 161 24.09 -3.45 -10.53
C PHE A 161 23.54 -2.04 -10.17
N ALA A 162 22.85 -1.38 -11.11
CA ALA A 162 22.24 -0.07 -10.89
C ALA A 162 21.19 -0.10 -9.77
N ILE A 163 20.33 -1.13 -9.74
CA ILE A 163 19.33 -1.33 -8.68
C ILE A 163 20.04 -1.49 -7.33
N LYS A 164 21.01 -2.41 -7.20
CA LYS A 164 21.76 -2.60 -5.96
C LYS A 164 22.47 -1.33 -5.49
N LYS A 165 23.04 -0.56 -6.43
CA LYS A 165 23.67 0.73 -6.13
C LYS A 165 22.67 1.72 -5.56
N ALA A 166 21.49 1.85 -6.19
CA ALA A 166 20.43 2.75 -5.73
C ALA A 166 19.85 2.30 -4.38
N GLU A 167 19.62 0.98 -4.19
CA GLU A 167 19.19 0.41 -2.90
C GLU A 167 20.17 0.73 -1.77
N LYS A 168 21.48 0.57 -2.03
CA LYS A 168 22.52 0.90 -1.04
C LYS A 168 22.51 2.39 -0.67
N ILE A 169 22.32 3.28 -1.65
CA ILE A 169 22.27 4.72 -1.43
C ILE A 169 21.06 5.13 -0.59
N ILE A 170 19.89 4.50 -0.82
CA ILE A 170 18.63 4.86 -0.15
C ILE A 170 18.42 4.11 1.16
N PHE A 171 19.27 3.13 1.47
CA PHE A 171 19.15 2.30 2.68
C PHE A 171 19.03 3.15 3.94
N GLY A 172 18.02 2.88 4.76
CA GLY A 172 17.71 3.62 5.99
C GLY A 172 17.08 5.00 5.80
N LYS A 173 17.08 5.56 4.58
CA LYS A 173 16.55 6.89 4.26
C LYS A 173 15.28 6.84 3.41
N GLY A 174 14.94 5.69 2.90
CA GLY A 174 13.80 5.51 2.01
C GLY A 174 13.70 4.10 1.46
N ARG A 175 12.98 3.97 0.35
CA ARG A 175 12.74 2.67 -0.29
C ARG A 175 12.74 2.81 -1.82
N LEU A 176 13.30 1.83 -2.48
CA LEU A 176 13.26 1.67 -3.94
C LEU A 176 12.48 0.40 -4.29
N LEU A 177 11.63 0.48 -5.30
CA LEU A 177 10.93 -0.67 -5.89
C LEU A 177 11.04 -0.59 -7.41
N VAL A 178 11.61 -1.61 -8.02
CA VAL A 178 11.72 -1.72 -9.49
C VAL A 178 11.01 -3.00 -9.91
N ARG A 179 10.03 -2.88 -10.81
CA ARG A 179 9.24 -4.04 -11.25
C ARG A 179 8.80 -3.94 -12.71
N LYS A 180 8.55 -5.07 -13.32
CA LYS A 180 7.90 -5.17 -14.63
C LYS A 180 6.43 -4.76 -14.50
N SER A 181 5.88 -4.04 -15.48
CA SER A 181 4.44 -3.89 -15.64
C SER A 181 3.82 -5.23 -16.07
N GLY A 182 2.68 -5.59 -15.49
CA GLY A 182 1.96 -6.81 -15.87
C GLY A 182 1.37 -6.74 -17.29
N THR A 183 0.82 -5.58 -17.64
CA THR A 183 0.02 -5.38 -18.86
C THR A 183 0.74 -4.61 -19.96
N GLU A 184 1.74 -3.81 -19.64
CA GLU A 184 2.44 -2.92 -20.59
C GLU A 184 3.91 -3.33 -20.76
N SER A 185 4.51 -2.95 -21.89
CA SER A 185 5.96 -3.10 -22.15
C SER A 185 6.75 -2.01 -21.42
N LYS A 186 6.60 -1.95 -20.08
CA LYS A 186 7.24 -0.95 -19.22
C LYS A 186 7.86 -1.56 -17.98
N ILE A 187 8.91 -0.92 -17.50
CA ILE A 187 9.47 -1.13 -16.17
C ILE A 187 9.07 0.07 -15.31
N ARG A 188 8.53 -0.21 -14.12
CA ARG A 188 8.09 0.79 -13.15
C ARG A 188 9.13 0.91 -12.06
N ILE A 189 9.62 2.13 -11.87
CA ILE A 189 10.57 2.50 -10.82
C ILE A 189 9.82 3.38 -9.84
N MET A 190 9.72 2.96 -8.59
CA MET A 190 9.13 3.74 -7.50
C MET A 190 10.21 3.97 -6.45
N CYS A 191 10.37 5.21 -6.04
CA CYS A 191 11.28 5.58 -4.98
C CYS A 191 10.56 6.44 -3.95
N GLU A 192 10.81 6.19 -2.68
CA GLU A 192 10.20 6.92 -1.55
C GLU A 192 11.31 7.40 -0.62
N SER A 193 11.35 8.70 -0.34
CA SER A 193 12.28 9.32 0.62
C SER A 193 11.80 10.71 1.02
N GLU A 194 12.13 11.15 2.23
CA GLU A 194 11.98 12.55 2.65
C GLU A 194 12.96 13.47 1.91
N ASP A 195 14.11 12.93 1.51
CA ASP A 195 15.12 13.64 0.72
C ASP A 195 14.79 13.52 -0.78
N LYS A 196 14.23 14.59 -1.36
CA LYS A 196 13.88 14.67 -2.78
C LYS A 196 15.09 14.54 -3.71
N ILE A 197 16.27 15.03 -3.31
CA ILE A 197 17.50 14.93 -4.11
C ILE A 197 17.92 13.47 -4.21
N LEU A 198 17.94 12.79 -3.08
CA LEU A 198 18.27 11.37 -2.99
C LEU A 198 17.28 10.51 -3.79
N LEU A 199 15.99 10.79 -3.67
CA LEU A 199 14.93 10.13 -4.41
C LEU A 199 15.16 10.23 -5.92
N ASN A 200 15.36 11.45 -6.44
CA ASN A 200 15.60 11.67 -7.86
C ASN A 200 16.91 11.04 -8.36
N LYS A 201 17.96 11.06 -7.52
CA LYS A 201 19.23 10.39 -7.82
C LYS A 201 19.06 8.88 -7.99
N CYS A 202 18.33 8.24 -7.08
CA CYS A 202 18.06 6.80 -7.16
C CYS A 202 17.26 6.43 -8.41
N ILE A 203 16.23 7.20 -8.76
CA ILE A 203 15.45 6.99 -9.99
C ILE A 203 16.36 7.13 -11.22
N LYS A 204 17.15 8.21 -11.33
CA LYS A 204 18.06 8.43 -12.46
C LYS A 204 19.10 7.31 -12.63
N ILE A 205 19.65 6.77 -11.55
CA ILE A 205 20.60 5.65 -11.59
C ILE A 205 19.96 4.43 -12.26
N VAL A 206 18.74 4.11 -11.88
CA VAL A 206 18.05 2.93 -12.42
C VAL A 206 17.51 3.19 -13.83
N SER A 207 16.89 4.33 -14.11
CA SER A 207 16.34 4.66 -15.43
C SER A 207 17.41 4.69 -16.52
N ASN A 208 18.61 5.23 -16.21
CA ASN A 208 19.76 5.23 -17.15
C ASN A 208 20.29 3.83 -17.46
N SER A 209 20.02 2.85 -16.61
CA SER A 209 20.44 1.45 -16.87
C SER A 209 19.48 0.67 -17.77
N LEU A 210 18.30 1.23 -18.00
CA LEU A 210 17.23 0.67 -18.82
C LEU A 210 17.21 1.24 -20.25
N LYS A 211 18.03 2.24 -20.49
CA LYS A 211 18.34 2.82 -21.80
C LYS A 211 19.61 2.13 -22.35
#